data_4dc33e8bde60397826d275502901fd51
#
_entry.id   4dc33e8bde60397826d275502901fd51
#
_cell.length_a   1.000
_cell.length_b   1.000
_cell.length_c   1.000
_cell.angle_alpha   90.00
_cell.angle_beta   90.00
_cell.angle_gamma   90.00
#
_symmetry.space_group_name_H-M   'P 1'
#
loop_
_entity.id
_entity.type
_entity.pdbx_description
1 polymer ?
#
loop_
_entity_poly.entity_id
_entity_poly.type
_entity_poly.pdbx_seq_one_letter_code
_entity_poly.pdbx_strand_id
1 'polypeptide(L)'
;MKKALSLMTAAALVLSLAACGSTASSAASSEAVSSDAASSETASSEAASETETAELSTVEPGKLIMSTNAAFPPYEMTTDSGEFEGIDIETAQAIADKLGLELQIDDMDFDAALLAVQQGKSDMVMAGVTVTDERQNVMDFTDSYATGIQSIIVKEDSDIASVDDLAGKKIGTQRGTTGYLYCSDDFGDENVVAYDDGLTAVQMLNNGQVDCVVIDNAPAKEFIAANPGLKLLDTAYVEEDYAIGVGKGNTELKDAINTALEEL
;
A
#
# COMPACT_ATOMS: atom_id res chain seq x y z
N MET A 1 -2.67 15.10 -49.78
CA MET A 1 -3.85 15.78 -50.35
C MET A 1 -5.01 15.65 -49.38
N LYS A 2 -5.55 16.83 -49.06
CA LYS A 2 -6.85 17.17 -48.44
C LYS A 2 -6.99 16.94 -46.92
N LYS A 3 -6.83 18.10 -46.27
CA LYS A 3 -7.34 18.52 -44.96
C LYS A 3 -8.87 18.44 -44.94
N ALA A 4 -9.45 18.10 -43.78
CA ALA A 4 -10.73 18.60 -43.36
C ALA A 4 -10.72 18.88 -41.88
N LEU A 5 -10.78 20.16 -41.62
CA LEU A 5 -11.00 20.88 -40.36
C LEU A 5 -12.51 20.95 -40.16
N SER A 6 -13.03 20.63 -38.99
CA SER A 6 -14.38 21.04 -38.60
C SER A 6 -14.38 21.59 -37.17
N LEU A 7 -14.81 22.82 -37.12
CA LEU A 7 -14.89 23.73 -35.98
C LEU A 7 -16.35 23.82 -35.49
N MET A 8 -16.53 24.24 -34.23
CA MET A 8 -17.73 24.84 -33.59
C MET A 8 -18.78 23.89 -33.06
N THR A 9 -19.33 24.07 -31.84
CA THR A 9 -19.88 25.29 -31.25
C THR A 9 -19.97 25.20 -29.74
N ALA A 10 -19.68 26.31 -29.09
CA ALA A 10 -19.97 26.65 -27.70
C ALA A 10 -21.45 26.96 -27.50
N ALA A 11 -22.03 26.59 -26.38
CA ALA A 11 -23.24 27.18 -25.88
C ALA A 11 -23.13 27.42 -24.37
N ALA A 12 -22.94 28.68 -24.03
CA ALA A 12 -23.10 29.21 -22.71
C ALA A 12 -24.58 29.49 -22.46
N LEU A 13 -25.08 29.19 -21.27
CA LEU A 13 -26.32 29.76 -20.77
C LEU A 13 -26.17 30.18 -19.30
N VAL A 14 -26.50 31.40 -19.07
CA VAL A 14 -26.26 32.26 -17.92
C VAL A 14 -27.58 32.41 -17.12
N LEU A 15 -27.42 32.57 -15.80
CA LEU A 15 -28.26 33.25 -14.80
C LEU A 15 -29.67 32.79 -14.49
N SER A 16 -29.94 32.61 -13.19
CA SER A 16 -30.86 33.53 -12.47
C SER A 16 -30.65 33.46 -10.95
N LEU A 17 -30.35 34.61 -10.38
CA LEU A 17 -30.48 34.98 -8.98
C LEU A 17 -31.98 35.05 -8.55
N ALA A 18 -32.27 34.68 -7.32
CA ALA A 18 -33.32 35.35 -6.55
C ALA A 18 -32.95 35.37 -5.07
N ALA A 19 -32.76 36.55 -4.59
CA ALA A 19 -32.54 36.91 -3.19
C ALA A 19 -33.91 37.27 -2.57
N CYS A 20 -33.94 37.33 -1.26
CA CYS A 20 -34.77 38.07 -0.30
C CYS A 20 -35.16 37.14 0.86
N GLY A 21 -34.99 37.43 2.10
CA GLY A 21 -34.73 38.66 2.83
C GLY A 21 -35.24 38.48 4.26
N SER A 22 -34.46 38.95 5.21
CA SER A 22 -34.79 39.67 6.45
C SER A 22 -35.99 39.22 7.30
N THR A 23 -35.92 39.19 8.61
CA THR A 23 -35.69 40.15 9.68
C THR A 23 -35.70 39.41 11.00
N ALA A 24 -34.77 39.54 11.89
CA ALA A 24 -34.55 40.52 12.94
C ALA A 24 -35.52 40.50 14.12
N SER A 25 -34.93 40.54 15.25
CA SER A 25 -35.33 41.19 16.51
C SER A 25 -35.95 40.28 17.58
N SER A 26 -35.60 40.24 18.78
CA SER A 26 -34.96 41.08 19.76
C SER A 26 -35.34 40.55 21.14
N ALA A 27 -34.36 40.50 21.99
CA ALA A 27 -34.30 41.00 23.37
C ALA A 27 -35.19 40.36 24.46
N ALA A 28 -34.55 39.93 25.41
CA ALA A 28 -34.14 40.49 26.69
C ALA A 28 -34.88 39.99 27.95
N SER A 29 -34.02 39.73 28.90
CA SER A 29 -34.11 40.08 30.34
C SER A 29 -34.98 39.17 31.21
N SER A 30 -34.60 38.75 32.34
CA SER A 30 -33.75 39.09 33.47
C SER A 30 -34.18 38.27 34.68
N GLU A 31 -33.17 37.99 35.51
CA GLU A 31 -33.20 37.98 37.00
C GLU A 31 -34.10 36.95 37.71
N ALA A 32 -33.72 36.38 38.74
CA ALA A 32 -32.63 36.29 39.72
C ALA A 32 -33.13 35.49 40.93
N VAL A 33 -32.19 34.96 41.66
CA VAL A 33 -32.12 34.83 43.12
C VAL A 33 -32.73 33.61 43.81
N SER A 34 -31.88 32.86 44.38
CA SER A 34 -31.51 32.62 45.77
C SER A 34 -31.82 31.25 46.35
N SER A 35 -30.70 30.66 46.73
CA SER A 35 -30.36 29.98 47.99
C SER A 35 -31.34 28.97 48.59
N ASP A 36 -30.89 27.77 48.90
CA ASP A 36 -30.33 27.43 50.22
C ASP A 36 -29.89 25.99 50.34
N ALA A 37 -29.01 25.80 51.18
CA ALA A 37 -28.13 24.83 51.69
C ALA A 37 -28.59 23.38 51.93
N ALA A 38 -27.55 22.54 51.85
CA ALA A 38 -27.20 21.42 52.73
C ALA A 38 -27.90 20.08 52.60
N SER A 39 -27.15 19.05 52.22
CA SER A 39 -26.63 18.06 53.14
C SER A 39 -25.86 16.93 52.40
N SER A 40 -24.76 16.59 52.93
CA SER A 40 -23.84 15.51 52.58
C SER A 40 -24.55 14.15 52.55
N GLU A 41 -24.26 13.34 51.52
CA GLU A 41 -24.04 11.90 51.71
C GLU A 41 -23.01 11.43 50.72
N THR A 42 -21.94 10.88 51.29
CA THR A 42 -20.81 10.25 50.62
C THR A 42 -21.29 8.92 50.03
N ALA A 43 -21.43 8.88 48.72
CA ALA A 43 -21.49 7.61 48.01
C ALA A 43 -20.23 7.49 47.16
N SER A 44 -19.36 6.59 47.60
CA SER A 44 -18.21 6.10 46.86
C SER A 44 -18.74 5.46 45.58
N SER A 45 -18.60 6.13 44.47
CA SER A 45 -18.77 5.57 43.16
C SER A 45 -17.38 5.24 42.65
N GLU A 46 -17.07 3.95 42.62
CA GLU A 46 -15.98 3.43 41.78
C GLU A 46 -16.21 3.93 40.36
N ALA A 47 -15.40 4.88 39.96
CA ALA A 47 -15.29 5.24 38.56
C ALA A 47 -14.61 4.07 37.86
N ALA A 48 -15.39 3.19 37.27
CA ALA A 48 -14.92 2.38 36.18
C ALA A 48 -14.38 3.38 35.13
N SER A 49 -13.08 3.37 34.95
CA SER A 49 -12.43 4.02 33.82
C SER A 49 -12.90 3.27 32.57
N GLU A 50 -14.01 3.70 31.98
CA GLU A 50 -14.27 3.41 30.59
C GLU A 50 -13.18 4.16 29.81
N THR A 51 -12.15 3.42 29.45
CA THR A 51 -11.23 3.84 28.41
C THR A 51 -12.11 3.90 27.15
N GLU A 52 -12.60 5.08 26.77
CA GLU A 52 -13.06 5.32 25.39
C GLU A 52 -11.87 4.92 24.51
N THR A 53 -11.91 3.73 23.95
CA THR A 53 -11.06 3.38 22.81
C THR A 53 -11.48 4.35 21.71
N ALA A 54 -10.62 5.33 21.45
CA ALA A 54 -10.80 6.20 20.30
C ALA A 54 -11.02 5.30 19.09
N GLU A 55 -12.17 5.44 18.45
CA GLU A 55 -12.52 4.63 17.27
C GLU A 55 -11.52 5.00 16.17
N LEU A 56 -10.70 4.02 15.75
CA LEU A 56 -9.70 4.22 14.71
C LEU A 56 -10.38 4.70 13.42
N SER A 57 -9.82 5.73 12.83
CA SER A 57 -10.32 6.27 11.56
C SER A 57 -9.93 5.35 10.42
N THR A 58 -10.84 4.49 9.99
CA THR A 58 -10.71 3.59 8.83
C THR A 58 -11.65 4.02 7.69
N VAL A 59 -11.38 3.53 6.48
CA VAL A 59 -12.19 3.82 5.27
C VAL A 59 -13.63 3.36 5.47
N GLU A 60 -13.81 2.16 6.01
CA GLU A 60 -15.12 1.64 6.41
C GLU A 60 -15.11 1.35 7.93
N PRO A 61 -16.07 1.89 8.69
CA PRO A 61 -16.11 1.63 10.13
C PRO A 61 -16.13 0.13 10.47
N GLY A 62 -15.26 -0.29 11.38
CA GLY A 62 -15.15 -1.68 11.82
C GLY A 62 -14.35 -2.60 10.91
N LYS A 63 -13.80 -2.07 9.81
CA LYS A 63 -12.94 -2.85 8.90
C LYS A 63 -11.54 -2.26 8.83
N LEU A 64 -10.57 -3.12 8.54
CA LEU A 64 -9.23 -2.78 8.10
C LEU A 64 -9.09 -3.23 6.64
N ILE A 65 -9.11 -2.30 5.70
CA ILE A 65 -9.00 -2.59 4.27
C ILE A 65 -7.52 -2.57 3.88
N MET A 66 -7.01 -3.74 3.50
CA MET A 66 -5.64 -3.94 3.01
C MET A 66 -5.65 -4.06 1.50
N SER A 67 -4.95 -3.17 0.79
CA SER A 67 -4.57 -3.41 -0.61
C SER A 67 -3.27 -4.19 -0.70
N THR A 68 -3.22 -5.14 -1.64
CA THR A 68 -2.07 -6.03 -1.85
C THR A 68 -1.97 -6.44 -3.31
N ASN A 69 -0.88 -7.15 -3.67
CA ASN A 69 -0.73 -7.85 -4.94
C ASN A 69 -0.39 -9.32 -4.68
N ALA A 70 -1.44 -10.16 -4.58
CA ALA A 70 -1.34 -11.55 -4.13
C ALA A 70 -0.72 -12.49 -5.19
N ALA A 71 0.44 -12.10 -5.71
CA ALA A 71 1.28 -12.84 -6.66
C ALA A 71 2.78 -12.80 -6.25
N PHE A 72 3.07 -12.59 -4.95
CA PHE A 72 4.42 -12.38 -4.43
C PHE A 72 4.75 -13.34 -3.27
N PRO A 73 4.88 -14.66 -3.56
CA PRO A 73 5.21 -15.66 -2.55
C PRO A 73 6.60 -15.42 -1.94
N PRO A 74 6.83 -15.69 -0.64
CA PRO A 74 5.89 -16.25 0.33
C PRO A 74 5.11 -15.18 1.11
N TYR A 75 5.16 -13.92 0.71
CA TYR A 75 4.55 -12.80 1.43
C TYR A 75 3.04 -12.77 1.23
N GLU A 76 2.56 -12.74 -0.01
CA GLU A 76 1.14 -12.76 -0.34
C GLU A 76 0.91 -13.53 -1.64
N MET A 77 -0.06 -14.42 -1.62
CA MET A 77 -0.44 -15.22 -2.77
C MET A 77 -1.88 -15.68 -2.71
N THR A 78 -2.44 -15.91 -3.89
CA THR A 78 -3.74 -16.52 -4.06
C THR A 78 -3.58 -18.03 -4.20
N THR A 79 -4.30 -18.79 -3.38
CA THR A 79 -4.33 -20.26 -3.43
C THR A 79 -5.15 -20.75 -4.62
N ASP A 80 -5.05 -22.05 -4.93
CA ASP A 80 -5.90 -22.71 -5.94
C ASP A 80 -7.42 -22.63 -5.61
N SER A 81 -7.76 -22.45 -4.32
CA SER A 81 -9.16 -22.27 -3.87
C SER A 81 -9.65 -20.83 -4.02
N GLY A 82 -8.75 -19.87 -4.34
CA GLY A 82 -9.05 -18.45 -4.45
C GLY A 82 -9.01 -17.73 -3.09
N GLU A 83 -8.46 -18.37 -2.06
CA GLU A 83 -8.20 -17.75 -0.76
C GLU A 83 -6.82 -17.09 -0.76
N PHE A 84 -6.59 -16.12 0.12
CA PHE A 84 -5.29 -15.48 0.28
C PHE A 84 -4.50 -16.14 1.39
N GLU A 85 -3.18 -16.29 1.19
CA GLU A 85 -2.25 -16.80 2.19
C GLU A 85 -0.88 -16.12 2.06
N GLY A 86 -0.04 -16.25 3.09
CA GLY A 86 1.31 -15.73 3.14
C GLY A 86 1.59 -14.87 4.36
N ILE A 87 2.85 -14.47 4.50
CA ILE A 87 3.36 -13.73 5.66
C ILE A 87 2.57 -12.42 5.87
N ASP A 88 2.37 -11.66 4.80
CA ASP A 88 1.67 -10.39 4.84
C ASP A 88 0.19 -10.57 5.18
N ILE A 89 -0.44 -11.60 4.63
CA ILE A 89 -1.84 -11.92 4.90
C ILE A 89 -2.06 -12.32 6.37
N GLU A 90 -1.21 -13.23 6.88
CA GLU A 90 -1.30 -13.69 8.28
C GLU A 90 -0.99 -12.56 9.27
N THR A 91 0.01 -11.73 8.95
CA THR A 91 0.36 -10.55 9.76
C THR A 91 -0.77 -9.52 9.76
N ALA A 92 -1.36 -9.22 8.60
CA ALA A 92 -2.49 -8.30 8.50
C ALA A 92 -3.71 -8.81 9.28
N GLN A 93 -3.99 -10.12 9.23
CA GLN A 93 -5.07 -10.72 10.01
C GLN A 93 -4.81 -10.57 11.52
N ALA A 94 -3.58 -10.86 11.96
CA ALA A 94 -3.22 -10.71 13.38
C ALA A 94 -3.31 -9.25 13.86
N ILE A 95 -2.95 -8.29 13.01
CA ILE A 95 -3.12 -6.86 13.28
C ILE A 95 -4.61 -6.52 13.41
N ALA A 96 -5.44 -6.92 12.44
CA ALA A 96 -6.88 -6.65 12.46
C ALA A 96 -7.54 -7.22 13.72
N ASP A 97 -7.21 -8.46 14.09
CA ASP A 97 -7.71 -9.12 15.30
C ASP A 97 -7.36 -8.33 16.57
N LYS A 98 -6.11 -7.83 16.67
CA LYS A 98 -5.66 -7.01 17.82
C LYS A 98 -6.36 -5.65 17.88
N LEU A 99 -6.66 -5.06 16.73
CA LEU A 99 -7.38 -3.79 16.63
C LEU A 99 -8.90 -3.95 16.77
N GLY A 100 -9.41 -5.18 16.79
CA GLY A 100 -10.84 -5.48 16.84
C GLY A 100 -11.58 -5.12 15.56
N LEU A 101 -10.88 -5.18 14.41
CA LEU A 101 -11.39 -4.88 13.07
C LEU A 101 -11.55 -6.16 12.24
N GLU A 102 -12.45 -6.13 11.27
CA GLU A 102 -12.57 -7.16 10.25
C GLU A 102 -11.58 -6.86 9.13
N LEU A 103 -10.67 -7.81 8.81
CA LEU A 103 -9.75 -7.66 7.68
C LEU A 103 -10.51 -7.83 6.36
N GLN A 104 -10.37 -6.87 5.46
CA GLN A 104 -10.77 -6.98 4.06
C GLN A 104 -9.52 -6.89 3.19
N ILE A 105 -9.33 -7.85 2.28
CA ILE A 105 -8.18 -7.89 1.37
C ILE A 105 -8.65 -7.54 -0.03
N ASP A 106 -8.06 -6.50 -0.59
CA ASP A 106 -8.31 -6.04 -1.96
C ASP A 106 -7.06 -6.32 -2.80
N ASP A 107 -7.11 -7.41 -3.59
CA ASP A 107 -6.03 -7.81 -4.50
C ASP A 107 -6.09 -7.02 -5.81
N MET A 108 -4.94 -6.48 -6.20
CA MET A 108 -4.78 -5.68 -7.43
C MET A 108 -3.32 -5.59 -7.87
N ASP A 109 -3.03 -4.96 -9.01
CA ASP A 109 -1.66 -4.70 -9.43
C ASP A 109 -0.92 -3.86 -8.39
N PHE A 110 0.40 -4.10 -8.22
CA PHE A 110 1.20 -3.49 -7.15
C PHE A 110 1.14 -1.95 -7.12
N ASP A 111 1.26 -1.30 -8.28
CA ASP A 111 1.16 0.16 -8.38
C ASP A 111 -0.25 0.67 -8.07
N ALA A 112 -1.28 -0.10 -8.38
CA ALA A 112 -2.66 0.20 -8.02
C ALA A 112 -2.88 0.06 -6.51
N ALA A 113 -2.25 -0.93 -5.84
CA ALA A 113 -2.33 -1.11 -4.40
C ALA A 113 -1.73 0.08 -3.64
N LEU A 114 -0.55 0.57 -4.07
CA LEU A 114 0.04 1.80 -3.53
C LEU A 114 -0.88 3.01 -3.73
N LEU A 115 -1.49 3.13 -4.90
CA LEU A 115 -2.38 4.24 -5.22
C LEU A 115 -3.70 4.19 -4.44
N ALA A 116 -4.21 2.99 -4.10
CA ALA A 116 -5.43 2.82 -3.33
C ALA A 116 -5.32 3.48 -1.94
N VAL A 117 -4.21 3.28 -1.24
CA VAL A 117 -3.93 3.94 0.05
C VAL A 117 -3.79 5.44 -0.10
N GLN A 118 -3.05 5.92 -1.13
CA GLN A 118 -2.89 7.36 -1.38
C GLN A 118 -4.22 8.06 -1.65
N GLN A 119 -5.19 7.36 -2.23
CA GLN A 119 -6.52 7.87 -2.55
C GLN A 119 -7.54 7.65 -1.42
N GLY A 120 -7.15 7.05 -0.30
CA GLY A 120 -8.04 6.73 0.80
C GLY A 120 -9.11 5.69 0.44
N LYS A 121 -8.79 4.75 -0.45
CA LYS A 121 -9.63 3.60 -0.81
C LYS A 121 -9.31 2.37 0.03
N SER A 122 -8.08 2.26 0.50
CA SER A 122 -7.61 1.26 1.45
C SER A 122 -7.02 1.95 2.66
N ASP A 123 -7.10 1.31 3.80
CA ASP A 123 -6.53 1.81 5.06
C ASP A 123 -5.01 1.63 5.08
N MET A 124 -4.56 0.50 4.55
CA MET A 124 -3.15 0.15 4.46
C MET A 124 -2.82 -0.59 3.17
N VAL A 125 -1.55 -0.55 2.79
CA VAL A 125 -0.95 -1.45 1.78
C VAL A 125 0.10 -2.31 2.47
N MET A 126 0.02 -3.62 2.24
CA MET A 126 1.00 -4.60 2.68
C MET A 126 1.24 -5.57 1.52
N ALA A 127 2.41 -5.45 0.89
CA ALA A 127 2.76 -6.13 -0.36
C ALA A 127 4.28 -6.12 -0.57
N GLY A 128 5.06 -6.45 0.48
CA GLY A 128 6.51 -6.30 0.43
C GLY A 128 6.94 -4.88 0.07
N VAL A 129 6.29 -3.86 0.64
CA VAL A 129 6.48 -2.47 0.22
C VAL A 129 7.75 -1.89 0.81
N THR A 130 8.73 -1.60 -0.03
CA THR A 130 9.97 -0.90 0.34
C THR A 130 9.70 0.54 0.73
N VAL A 131 10.29 0.97 1.84
CA VAL A 131 10.29 2.37 2.27
C VAL A 131 11.25 3.18 1.39
N THR A 132 10.74 4.15 0.66
CA THR A 132 11.55 5.09 -0.14
C THR A 132 11.15 6.53 0.15
N ASP A 133 12.08 7.48 -0.07
CA ASP A 133 11.80 8.92 0.09
C ASP A 133 10.61 9.37 -0.76
N GLU A 134 10.47 8.83 -1.99
CA GLU A 134 9.38 9.17 -2.88
C GLU A 134 8.03 8.69 -2.32
N ARG A 135 7.97 7.44 -1.86
CA ARG A 135 6.76 6.87 -1.25
C ARG A 135 6.40 7.57 0.05
N GLN A 136 7.41 7.95 0.87
CA GLN A 136 7.20 8.71 2.11
C GLN A 136 6.59 10.11 1.88
N ASN A 137 6.73 10.70 0.71
CA ASN A 137 6.08 11.96 0.39
C ASN A 137 4.54 11.85 0.29
N VAL A 138 4.02 10.67 -0.03
CA VAL A 138 2.60 10.45 -0.37
C VAL A 138 1.87 9.49 0.57
N MET A 139 2.59 8.74 1.40
CA MET A 139 2.04 7.88 2.45
C MET A 139 2.94 7.89 3.67
N ASP A 140 2.45 7.43 4.81
CA ASP A 140 3.26 7.18 6.01
C ASP A 140 3.51 5.68 6.12
N PHE A 141 4.61 5.32 6.78
CA PHE A 141 5.02 3.93 6.96
C PHE A 141 5.08 3.56 8.44
N THR A 142 4.77 2.31 8.74
CA THR A 142 5.05 1.68 10.03
C THR A 142 6.54 1.47 10.23
N ASP A 143 6.92 0.91 11.36
CA ASP A 143 8.24 0.30 11.53
C ASP A 143 8.36 -0.88 10.57
N SER A 144 9.60 -1.21 10.18
CA SER A 144 9.89 -2.30 9.27
C SER A 144 9.55 -3.65 9.91
N TYR A 145 8.88 -4.53 9.14
CA TYR A 145 8.55 -5.89 9.57
C TYR A 145 9.40 -6.97 8.90
N ALA A 146 10.08 -6.65 7.78
CA ALA A 146 10.93 -7.56 7.05
C ALA A 146 11.99 -6.80 6.25
N THR A 147 13.01 -7.53 5.77
CA THR A 147 14.04 -7.02 4.88
C THR A 147 13.93 -7.70 3.53
N GLY A 148 13.83 -6.92 2.46
CA GLY A 148 13.90 -7.36 1.07
C GLY A 148 15.32 -7.29 0.53
N ILE A 149 15.63 -8.13 -0.46
CA ILE A 149 16.91 -8.10 -1.17
C ILE A 149 16.61 -8.23 -2.66
N GLN A 150 16.86 -7.17 -3.43
CA GLN A 150 16.76 -7.25 -4.88
C GLN A 150 17.84 -8.21 -5.44
N SER A 151 17.39 -9.17 -6.22
CA SER A 151 18.19 -10.28 -6.72
C SER A 151 17.97 -10.49 -8.21
N ILE A 152 18.86 -11.24 -8.86
CA ILE A 152 18.83 -11.44 -10.29
C ILE A 152 18.59 -12.92 -10.60
N ILE A 153 17.50 -13.20 -11.34
CA ILE A 153 17.22 -14.53 -11.89
C ILE A 153 17.71 -14.57 -13.34
N VAL A 154 18.43 -15.63 -13.69
CA VAL A 154 18.89 -15.88 -15.06
C VAL A 154 18.67 -17.34 -15.45
N LYS A 155 18.80 -17.67 -16.74
CA LYS A 155 18.87 -19.07 -17.18
C LYS A 155 20.16 -19.71 -16.69
N GLU A 156 20.15 -21.02 -16.46
CA GLU A 156 21.34 -21.77 -15.99
C GLU A 156 22.56 -21.60 -16.90
N ASP A 157 22.33 -21.51 -18.22
CA ASP A 157 23.35 -21.34 -19.25
C ASP A 157 23.70 -19.87 -19.57
N SER A 158 23.14 -18.91 -18.81
CA SER A 158 23.41 -17.47 -18.98
C SER A 158 24.87 -17.14 -18.66
N ASP A 159 25.40 -16.19 -19.43
CA ASP A 159 26.72 -15.56 -19.20
C ASP A 159 26.68 -14.41 -18.19
N ILE A 160 25.47 -14.00 -17.75
CA ILE A 160 25.28 -12.99 -16.69
C ILE A 160 25.66 -13.61 -15.35
N ALA A 161 26.62 -13.02 -14.65
CA ALA A 161 27.13 -13.48 -13.37
C ALA A 161 27.03 -12.44 -12.24
N SER A 162 26.83 -11.18 -12.59
CA SER A 162 26.75 -10.05 -11.64
C SER A 162 25.88 -8.93 -12.17
N VAL A 163 25.63 -7.91 -11.33
CA VAL A 163 24.93 -6.66 -11.69
C VAL A 163 25.64 -5.95 -12.85
N ASP A 164 26.96 -5.95 -12.89
CA ASP A 164 27.77 -5.29 -13.91
C ASP A 164 27.51 -5.83 -15.33
N ASP A 165 27.04 -7.08 -15.43
CA ASP A 165 26.77 -7.75 -16.71
C ASP A 165 25.39 -7.37 -17.29
N LEU A 166 24.57 -6.59 -16.57
CA LEU A 166 23.23 -6.21 -17.01
C LEU A 166 23.23 -5.09 -18.06
N ALA A 167 24.35 -4.39 -18.24
CA ALA A 167 24.46 -3.32 -19.23
C ALA A 167 24.14 -3.83 -20.65
N GLY A 168 23.10 -3.23 -21.27
CA GLY A 168 22.63 -3.60 -22.60
C GLY A 168 21.83 -4.90 -22.68
N LYS A 169 21.52 -5.53 -21.58
CA LYS A 169 20.63 -6.71 -21.49
C LYS A 169 19.18 -6.24 -21.37
N LYS A 170 18.24 -7.09 -21.75
CA LYS A 170 16.82 -6.89 -21.50
C LYS A 170 16.48 -7.43 -20.11
N ILE A 171 16.05 -6.54 -19.24
CA ILE A 171 15.79 -6.83 -17.83
C ILE A 171 14.27 -6.86 -17.62
N GLY A 172 13.74 -7.99 -17.20
CA GLY A 172 12.34 -8.12 -16.77
C GLY A 172 12.18 -7.69 -15.32
N THR A 173 11.17 -6.89 -15.03
CA THR A 173 10.86 -6.43 -13.67
C THR A 173 9.35 -6.38 -13.48
N GLN A 174 8.88 -6.27 -12.23
CA GLN A 174 7.49 -5.95 -11.96
C GLN A 174 7.30 -4.43 -11.95
N ARG A 175 6.21 -3.96 -12.56
CA ARG A 175 5.85 -2.54 -12.66
C ARG A 175 5.69 -1.88 -11.30
N GLY A 176 6.26 -0.67 -11.14
CA GLY A 176 6.11 0.16 -9.95
C GLY A 176 6.94 -0.29 -8.74
N THR A 177 7.68 -1.41 -8.84
CA THR A 177 8.58 -1.86 -7.77
C THR A 177 9.90 -1.10 -7.77
N THR A 178 10.64 -1.18 -6.67
CA THR A 178 12.00 -0.63 -6.57
C THR A 178 12.96 -1.30 -7.54
N GLY A 179 12.81 -2.61 -7.79
CA GLY A 179 13.59 -3.31 -8.81
C GLY A 179 13.41 -2.73 -10.21
N TYR A 180 12.18 -2.29 -10.56
CA TYR A 180 11.92 -1.57 -11.80
C TYR A 180 12.64 -0.21 -11.81
N LEU A 181 12.52 0.56 -10.73
CA LEU A 181 13.11 1.90 -10.63
C LEU A 181 14.64 1.86 -10.71
N TYR A 182 15.28 0.99 -9.93
CA TYR A 182 16.74 0.84 -9.93
C TYR A 182 17.27 0.38 -11.29
N CYS A 183 16.62 -0.58 -11.91
CA CYS A 183 17.04 -1.03 -13.24
C CYS A 183 16.87 0.06 -14.30
N SER A 184 15.81 0.87 -14.23
CA SER A 184 15.60 2.01 -15.13
C SER A 184 16.66 3.08 -14.95
N ASP A 185 17.00 3.40 -13.71
CA ASP A 185 18.02 4.41 -13.38
C ASP A 185 19.43 3.97 -13.79
N ASP A 186 19.78 2.71 -13.53
CA ASP A 186 21.15 2.20 -13.75
C ASP A 186 21.40 1.77 -15.19
N PHE A 187 20.39 1.24 -15.89
CA PHE A 187 20.57 0.62 -17.21
C PHE A 187 19.76 1.28 -18.33
N GLY A 188 18.88 2.24 -18.00
CA GLY A 188 18.00 2.97 -18.93
C GLY A 188 16.68 2.23 -19.22
N ASP A 189 15.61 3.03 -19.34
CA ASP A 189 14.23 2.52 -19.57
C ASP A 189 14.10 1.62 -20.81
N GLU A 190 14.92 1.84 -21.83
CA GLU A 190 14.90 1.06 -23.07
C GLU A 190 15.35 -0.39 -22.87
N ASN A 191 16.05 -0.69 -21.79
CA ASN A 191 16.54 -2.01 -21.43
C ASN A 191 15.63 -2.72 -20.42
N VAL A 192 14.65 -2.01 -19.82
CA VAL A 192 13.76 -2.57 -18.81
C VAL A 192 12.38 -2.86 -19.38
N VAL A 193 11.89 -4.07 -19.11
CA VAL A 193 10.54 -4.50 -19.51
C VAL A 193 9.73 -4.75 -18.24
N ALA A 194 8.78 -3.86 -17.98
CA ALA A 194 7.89 -3.95 -16.81
C ALA A 194 6.70 -4.85 -17.11
N TYR A 195 6.46 -5.83 -16.24
CA TYR A 195 5.31 -6.73 -16.25
C TYR A 195 4.38 -6.43 -15.09
N ASP A 196 3.16 -6.94 -15.12
CA ASP A 196 2.17 -6.68 -14.07
C ASP A 196 2.50 -7.46 -12.78
N ASP A 197 3.16 -8.63 -12.91
CA ASP A 197 3.62 -9.44 -11.79
C ASP A 197 4.99 -10.12 -12.07
N GLY A 198 5.63 -10.59 -10.98
CA GLY A 198 6.95 -11.24 -11.04
C GLY A 198 6.93 -12.59 -11.77
N LEU A 199 5.85 -13.36 -11.63
CA LEU A 199 5.73 -14.66 -12.32
C LEU A 199 5.70 -14.48 -13.84
N THR A 200 4.99 -13.49 -14.32
CA THR A 200 4.97 -13.13 -15.76
C THR A 200 6.37 -12.75 -16.23
N ALA A 201 7.13 -11.95 -15.46
CA ALA A 201 8.52 -11.63 -15.81
C ALA A 201 9.39 -12.89 -15.94
N VAL A 202 9.26 -13.83 -14.99
CA VAL A 202 9.97 -15.12 -15.02
C VAL A 202 9.57 -15.99 -16.21
N GLN A 203 8.29 -16.01 -16.57
CA GLN A 203 7.83 -16.71 -17.79
C GLN A 203 8.43 -16.10 -19.06
N MET A 204 8.58 -14.79 -19.11
CA MET A 204 9.21 -14.10 -20.24
C MET A 204 10.71 -14.39 -20.31
N LEU A 205 11.40 -14.56 -19.17
CA LEU A 205 12.78 -15.05 -19.12
C LEU A 205 12.88 -16.49 -19.69
N ASN A 206 12.00 -17.38 -19.26
CA ASN A 206 11.96 -18.76 -19.80
C ASN A 206 11.76 -18.77 -21.33
N ASN A 207 10.91 -17.89 -21.83
CA ASN A 207 10.60 -17.75 -23.27
C ASN A 207 11.71 -17.02 -24.06
N GLY A 208 12.74 -16.48 -23.38
CA GLY A 208 13.84 -15.73 -24.00
C GLY A 208 13.45 -14.34 -24.51
N GLN A 209 12.41 -13.74 -23.95
CA GLN A 209 12.00 -12.37 -24.28
C GLN A 209 12.76 -11.32 -23.48
N VAL A 210 13.27 -11.71 -22.30
CA VAL A 210 14.24 -10.96 -21.50
C VAL A 210 15.44 -11.84 -21.18
N ASP A 211 16.58 -11.23 -20.84
CA ASP A 211 17.84 -11.91 -20.56
C ASP A 211 17.97 -12.29 -19.07
N CYS A 212 17.33 -11.51 -18.20
CA CYS A 212 17.27 -11.72 -16.75
C CYS A 212 16.00 -11.13 -16.17
N VAL A 213 15.71 -11.44 -14.90
CA VAL A 213 14.66 -10.80 -14.10
C VAL A 213 15.29 -10.27 -12.82
N VAL A 214 14.95 -9.03 -12.45
CA VAL A 214 15.28 -8.44 -11.16
C VAL A 214 14.02 -8.41 -10.31
N ILE A 215 14.09 -9.06 -9.16
CA ILE A 215 13.01 -9.21 -8.20
C ILE A 215 13.59 -9.56 -6.82
N ASP A 216 12.80 -9.42 -5.77
CA ASP A 216 13.21 -9.77 -4.42
C ASP A 216 13.59 -11.24 -4.27
N ASN A 217 14.57 -11.49 -3.40
CA ASN A 217 15.20 -12.78 -3.19
C ASN A 217 14.23 -13.88 -2.74
N ALA A 218 13.28 -13.55 -1.85
CA ALA A 218 12.33 -14.54 -1.34
C ALA A 218 11.40 -15.05 -2.45
N PRO A 219 10.63 -14.20 -3.18
CA PRO A 219 9.85 -14.67 -4.32
C PRO A 219 10.71 -15.25 -5.45
N ALA A 220 11.93 -14.74 -5.67
CA ALA A 220 12.83 -15.32 -6.65
C ALA A 220 13.11 -16.81 -6.38
N LYS A 221 13.32 -17.20 -5.11
CA LYS A 221 13.53 -18.59 -4.71
C LYS A 221 12.32 -19.47 -4.99
N GLU A 222 11.12 -18.98 -4.71
CA GLU A 222 9.89 -19.72 -5.00
C GLU A 222 9.69 -19.89 -6.52
N PHE A 223 9.94 -18.83 -7.29
CA PHE A 223 9.81 -18.90 -8.75
C PHE A 223 10.82 -19.84 -9.40
N ILE A 224 12.09 -19.85 -8.98
CA ILE A 224 13.08 -20.79 -9.55
C ILE A 224 12.79 -22.23 -9.12
N ALA A 225 12.26 -22.45 -7.91
CA ALA A 225 11.86 -23.80 -7.48
C ALA A 225 10.74 -24.37 -8.38
N ALA A 226 9.83 -23.53 -8.85
CA ALA A 226 8.75 -23.89 -9.75
C ALA A 226 9.17 -23.92 -11.24
N ASN A 227 10.35 -23.37 -11.61
CA ASN A 227 10.79 -23.19 -12.99
C ASN A 227 12.22 -23.78 -13.19
N PRO A 228 12.35 -25.09 -13.42
CA PRO A 228 13.66 -25.72 -13.69
C PRO A 228 14.38 -25.08 -14.89
N GLY A 229 15.70 -24.92 -14.78
CA GLY A 229 16.53 -24.28 -15.82
C GLY A 229 16.81 -22.80 -15.54
N LEU A 230 16.33 -22.28 -14.41
CA LEU A 230 16.66 -20.95 -13.90
C LEU A 230 17.55 -21.07 -12.67
N LYS A 231 18.37 -20.05 -12.44
CA LYS A 231 19.18 -19.87 -11.24
C LYS A 231 19.10 -18.46 -10.72
N LEU A 232 19.23 -18.33 -9.41
CA LEU A 232 19.41 -17.06 -8.72
C LEU A 232 20.92 -16.78 -8.64
N LEU A 233 21.33 -15.54 -8.91
CA LEU A 233 22.71 -15.14 -8.69
C LEU A 233 22.97 -14.91 -7.18
N ASP A 234 24.19 -15.24 -6.74
CA ASP A 234 24.61 -15.07 -5.34
C ASP A 234 24.92 -13.61 -4.96
N THR A 235 24.66 -12.66 -5.86
CA THR A 235 24.92 -11.24 -5.65
C THR A 235 23.63 -10.52 -5.30
N ALA A 236 23.59 -9.86 -4.13
CA ALA A 236 22.54 -8.90 -3.81
C ALA A 236 22.72 -7.64 -4.67
N TYR A 237 21.62 -7.14 -5.23
CA TYR A 237 21.63 -5.86 -5.94
C TYR A 237 21.43 -4.71 -4.96
N VAL A 238 20.33 -4.74 -4.17
CA VAL A 238 20.01 -3.75 -3.12
C VAL A 238 19.36 -4.47 -1.94
N GLU A 239 19.66 -4.06 -0.71
CA GLU A 239 18.92 -4.42 0.50
C GLU A 239 17.89 -3.33 0.82
N GLU A 240 16.69 -3.71 1.24
CA GLU A 240 15.55 -2.82 1.44
C GLU A 240 14.76 -3.23 2.67
N ASP A 241 14.13 -2.25 3.32
CA ASP A 241 13.24 -2.49 4.45
C ASP A 241 11.78 -2.48 3.97
N TYR A 242 11.01 -3.53 4.31
CA TYR A 242 9.58 -3.60 4.07
C TYR A 242 8.81 -3.05 5.27
N ALA A 243 7.86 -2.19 5.00
CA ALA A 243 6.94 -1.66 6.00
C ALA A 243 5.52 -1.55 5.43
N ILE A 244 4.54 -1.43 6.33
CA ILE A 244 3.15 -1.25 5.96
C ILE A 244 2.93 0.24 5.65
N GLY A 245 2.44 0.53 4.44
CA GLY A 245 2.07 1.89 4.05
C GLY A 245 0.64 2.21 4.50
N VAL A 246 0.44 3.39 5.09
CA VAL A 246 -0.88 3.92 5.46
C VAL A 246 -1.10 5.29 4.84
N GLY A 247 -2.35 5.73 4.79
CA GLY A 247 -2.70 7.05 4.26
C GLY A 247 -1.92 8.17 4.93
N LYS A 248 -1.41 9.13 4.14
CA LYS A 248 -0.60 10.24 4.64
C LYS A 248 -1.33 11.02 5.72
N GLY A 249 -0.68 11.14 6.90
CA GLY A 249 -1.23 11.83 8.06
C GLY A 249 -2.15 10.98 8.96
N ASN A 250 -2.43 9.71 8.62
CA ASN A 250 -3.19 8.80 9.49
C ASN A 250 -2.26 8.21 10.57
N THR A 251 -1.76 9.06 11.47
CA THR A 251 -0.82 8.68 12.51
C THR A 251 -1.44 7.76 13.55
N GLU A 252 -2.73 7.93 13.84
CA GLU A 252 -3.43 7.10 14.83
C GLU A 252 -3.46 5.63 14.37
N LEU A 253 -3.83 5.36 13.12
CA LEU A 253 -3.83 4.00 12.57
C LEU A 253 -2.41 3.45 12.48
N LYS A 254 -1.45 4.25 12.01
CA LYS A 254 -0.04 3.85 11.93
C LYS A 254 0.50 3.41 13.31
N ASP A 255 0.28 4.22 14.33
CA ASP A 255 0.78 3.94 15.69
C ASP A 255 0.07 2.72 16.31
N ALA A 256 -1.22 2.52 16.01
CA ALA A 256 -1.95 1.33 16.41
C ALA A 256 -1.41 0.05 15.72
N ILE A 257 -1.11 0.13 14.42
CA ILE A 257 -0.48 -0.98 13.68
C ILE A 257 0.91 -1.28 14.24
N ASN A 258 1.75 -0.26 14.50
CA ASN A 258 3.07 -0.47 15.11
C ASN A 258 2.96 -1.17 16.47
N THR A 259 2.02 -0.74 17.31
CA THR A 259 1.78 -1.41 18.60
C THR A 259 1.39 -2.87 18.42
N ALA A 260 0.56 -3.16 17.42
CA ALA A 260 0.18 -4.53 17.12
C ALA A 260 1.36 -5.37 16.61
N LEU A 261 2.24 -4.79 15.75
CA LEU A 261 3.44 -5.45 15.23
C LEU A 261 4.45 -5.79 16.35
N GLU A 262 4.66 -4.88 17.31
CA GLU A 262 5.57 -5.13 18.44
C GLU A 262 5.14 -6.31 19.32
N GLU A 263 3.86 -6.68 19.26
CA GLU A 263 3.29 -7.78 20.06
C GLU A 263 3.21 -9.12 19.29
N LEU A 264 3.60 -9.17 18.01
CA LEU A 264 3.62 -10.36 17.18
C LEU A 264 4.99 -11.01 17.18
#